data_4322a10ba3cae7ce066ef3542dfaec72
#
_entry.id   4322a10ba3cae7ce066ef3542dfaec72
#
_cell.length_a   1.000
_cell.length_b   1.000
_cell.length_c   1.000
_cell.angle_alpha   90.00
_cell.angle_beta   90.00
_cell.angle_gamma   90.00
#
_symmetry.space_group_name_H-M   'P 1'
#
loop_
_entity.id
_entity.type
_entity.pdbx_description
1 polymer ?
#
loop_
_entity_poly.entity_id
_entity_poly.type
_entity_poly.pdbx_seq_one_letter_code
_entity_poly.pdbx_strand_id
1 'polypeptide(L)'
;MCIRDRSKGEGLGNKFLSHIREVDAIVHLLRCFDAKDIQNVNKTVDPVRDLEIIETELMLADIESLEKRLDKKKKVKSDNDDLDSLLSEAYDILKNGDSINHLREDYDEKTIKISNLLSLKPKIIVCNTDENSVASGNDYTKNISQKFKNEEIVLISAEIEQQINELNSVDAKEFMNEIGLTETGLDRLIKSSYKSLELCTYFTAGPQETKAWTVKENSKAPNAAGVIHSDFQKGFIKAEVISYQDYLDFNGESGCRDNGKLRIEGKDYIVKDGDILHLSLIHI
;
A
#
# COMPACT_ATOMS: atom_id res chain seq x y z
N MET A 1 1.10 -7.03 16.01
CA MET A 1 0.05 -7.82 16.64
C MET A 1 0.32 -9.29 16.36
N CYS A 2 0.66 -10.05 17.40
CA CYS A 2 1.23 -11.38 17.21
C CYS A 2 0.14 -12.45 17.02
N ILE A 3 0.44 -13.42 16.17
CA ILE A 3 -0.22 -14.72 15.99
C ILE A 3 -0.59 -15.44 17.32
N ARG A 4 -0.10 -14.97 18.47
CA ARG A 4 -0.34 -15.54 19.80
C ARG A 4 -1.82 -15.62 20.24
N ASP A 5 -2.71 -14.81 19.65
CA ASP A 5 -4.14 -14.86 20.00
C ASP A 5 -4.92 -15.95 19.26
N ARG A 6 -4.28 -16.62 18.27
CA ARG A 6 -4.86 -17.73 17.50
C ARG A 6 -5.05 -19.03 18.31
N SER A 7 -4.40 -19.16 19.45
CA SER A 7 -4.37 -20.43 20.21
C SER A 7 -5.65 -20.78 20.96
N LYS A 8 -6.73 -19.99 20.83
CA LYS A 8 -8.00 -20.20 21.56
C LYS A 8 -9.19 -20.60 20.68
N GLY A 9 -8.99 -20.99 19.41
CA GLY A 9 -10.04 -21.64 18.61
C GLY A 9 -11.18 -20.71 18.13
N GLU A 10 -11.06 -19.42 18.27
CA GLU A 10 -12.01 -18.42 17.77
C GLU A 10 -11.28 -17.56 16.73
N GLY A 11 -11.26 -17.92 15.45
CA GLY A 11 -10.77 -17.18 14.27
C GLY A 11 -9.79 -16.00 14.49
N LEU A 12 -9.58 -15.18 13.48
CA LEU A 12 -8.91 -13.87 13.67
C LEU A 12 -9.78 -13.06 14.65
N GLY A 13 -9.35 -12.88 15.89
CA GLY A 13 -10.15 -12.23 16.93
C GLY A 13 -10.73 -10.88 16.46
N ASN A 14 -11.94 -10.54 16.84
CA ASN A 14 -12.66 -9.33 16.42
C ASN A 14 -11.82 -8.03 16.52
N LYS A 15 -10.92 -7.98 17.50
CA LYS A 15 -9.98 -6.87 17.67
C LYS A 15 -8.95 -6.78 16.53
N PHE A 16 -8.46 -7.91 16.05
CA PHE A 16 -7.54 -7.95 14.89
C PHE A 16 -8.25 -7.51 13.62
N LEU A 17 -9.46 -8.02 13.36
CA LEU A 17 -10.27 -7.62 12.21
C LEU A 17 -10.63 -6.13 12.25
N SER A 18 -10.87 -5.54 13.44
CA SER A 18 -11.11 -4.09 13.54
C SER A 18 -9.91 -3.27 13.12
N HIS A 19 -8.69 -3.67 13.47
CA HIS A 19 -7.48 -2.99 13.02
C HIS A 19 -7.26 -3.13 11.50
N ILE A 20 -7.56 -4.30 10.93
CA ILE A 20 -7.50 -4.46 9.46
C ILE A 20 -8.53 -3.54 8.76
N ARG A 21 -9.68 -3.27 9.36
CA ARG A 21 -10.67 -2.33 8.80
C ARG A 21 -10.17 -0.89 8.71
N GLU A 22 -9.28 -0.48 9.61
CA GLU A 22 -8.77 0.89 9.72
C GLU A 22 -7.63 1.21 8.74
N VAL A 23 -6.94 0.20 8.18
CA VAL A 23 -5.82 0.40 7.25
C VAL A 23 -6.28 0.42 5.81
N ASP A 24 -5.48 1.04 4.92
CA ASP A 24 -5.79 1.15 3.48
C ASP A 24 -5.25 -0.04 2.66
N ALA A 25 -4.24 -0.77 3.15
CA ALA A 25 -3.69 -1.97 2.51
C ALA A 25 -3.29 -3.04 3.54
N ILE A 26 -3.14 -4.27 3.08
CA ILE A 26 -2.75 -5.41 3.91
C ILE A 26 -1.43 -5.98 3.40
N VAL A 27 -0.48 -6.19 4.30
CA VAL A 27 0.78 -6.89 4.01
C VAL A 27 0.72 -8.29 4.64
N HIS A 28 0.73 -9.31 3.80
CA HIS A 28 0.81 -10.72 4.23
C HIS A 28 2.27 -11.15 4.31
N LEU A 29 2.82 -11.21 5.49
CA LEU A 29 4.18 -11.71 5.72
C LEU A 29 4.15 -13.23 5.87
N LEU A 30 4.75 -13.93 4.90
CA LEU A 30 4.79 -15.39 4.81
C LEU A 30 6.20 -15.91 5.12
N ARG A 31 6.26 -17.00 5.87
CA ARG A 31 7.50 -17.73 6.09
C ARG A 31 7.79 -18.63 4.91
N CYS A 32 8.87 -18.35 4.17
CA CYS A 32 9.30 -19.07 2.98
C CYS A 32 10.71 -19.67 3.17
N PHE A 33 11.00 -20.20 4.36
CA PHE A 33 12.27 -20.83 4.69
C PHE A 33 12.09 -21.91 5.75
N ASP A 34 13.00 -22.90 5.76
CA ASP A 34 13.06 -23.93 6.78
C ASP A 34 14.02 -23.50 7.90
N ALA A 35 13.58 -23.61 9.15
CA ALA A 35 14.43 -23.44 10.33
C ALA A 35 13.98 -24.43 11.42
N LYS A 36 14.95 -25.18 11.96
CA LYS A 36 14.69 -26.20 13.00
C LYS A 36 14.31 -25.57 14.33
N ASP A 37 14.83 -24.39 14.61
CA ASP A 37 14.70 -23.71 15.91
C ASP A 37 13.47 -22.82 15.98
N ILE A 38 12.76 -22.59 14.87
CA ILE A 38 11.55 -21.79 14.83
C ILE A 38 10.33 -22.72 14.75
N GLN A 39 9.58 -22.78 15.83
CA GLN A 39 8.35 -23.57 15.87
C GLN A 39 7.31 -23.04 14.88
N ASN A 40 6.73 -23.94 14.08
CA ASN A 40 5.56 -23.65 13.27
C ASN A 40 4.32 -24.30 13.93
N VAL A 41 3.22 -23.57 13.96
CA VAL A 41 1.94 -24.06 14.51
C VAL A 41 1.49 -25.35 13.79
N ASN A 42 1.77 -25.47 12.51
CA ASN A 42 1.32 -26.56 11.65
C ASN A 42 2.40 -27.62 11.35
N LYS A 43 3.49 -27.70 12.15
CA LYS A 43 4.62 -28.64 11.99
C LYS A 43 5.37 -28.59 10.65
N THR A 44 4.76 -28.12 9.56
CA THR A 44 5.33 -27.97 8.21
C THR A 44 5.20 -26.54 7.75
N VAL A 45 6.21 -26.02 7.07
CA VAL A 45 6.16 -24.71 6.40
C VAL A 45 5.34 -24.89 5.11
N ASP A 46 4.26 -24.15 4.99
CA ASP A 46 3.40 -24.12 3.80
C ASP A 46 2.79 -22.73 3.66
N PRO A 47 3.53 -21.81 3.02
CA PRO A 47 3.11 -20.41 2.91
C PRO A 47 1.86 -20.22 2.04
N VAL A 48 1.60 -21.11 1.09
CA VAL A 48 0.38 -21.08 0.27
C VAL A 48 -0.84 -21.34 1.14
N ARG A 49 -0.82 -22.43 1.91
CA ARG A 49 -1.89 -22.77 2.85
C ARG A 49 -2.09 -21.67 3.90
N ASP A 50 -1.01 -21.13 4.44
CA ASP A 50 -1.08 -20.11 5.49
C ASP A 50 -1.74 -18.82 4.96
N LEU A 51 -1.45 -18.44 3.71
CA LEU A 51 -2.11 -17.32 3.04
C LEU A 51 -3.61 -17.60 2.80
N GLU A 52 -3.95 -18.77 2.27
CA GLU A 52 -5.34 -19.17 2.00
C GLU A 52 -6.21 -19.18 3.27
N ILE A 53 -5.65 -19.62 4.40
CA ILE A 53 -6.35 -19.58 5.68
C ILE A 53 -6.70 -18.13 6.06
N ILE A 54 -5.76 -17.20 5.94
CA ILE A 54 -6.01 -15.78 6.26
C ILE A 54 -7.04 -15.19 5.29
N GLU A 55 -6.92 -15.45 4.00
CA GLU A 55 -7.89 -14.97 3.01
C GLU A 55 -9.29 -15.49 3.28
N THR A 56 -9.42 -16.77 3.61
CA THR A 56 -10.71 -17.36 3.97
C THR A 56 -11.31 -16.68 5.21
N GLU A 57 -10.52 -16.40 6.23
CA GLU A 57 -10.97 -15.69 7.43
C GLU A 57 -11.45 -14.27 7.12
N LEU A 58 -10.76 -13.55 6.22
CA LEU A 58 -11.20 -12.22 5.79
C LEU A 58 -12.52 -12.29 5.01
N MET A 59 -12.66 -13.26 4.11
CA MET A 59 -13.89 -13.50 3.35
C MET A 59 -15.07 -13.82 4.29
N LEU A 60 -14.88 -14.68 5.27
CA LEU A 60 -15.92 -15.04 6.25
C LEU A 60 -16.35 -13.82 7.09
N ALA A 61 -15.39 -12.99 7.50
CA ALA A 61 -15.68 -11.75 8.21
C ALA A 61 -16.48 -10.74 7.35
N ASP A 62 -16.21 -10.70 6.04
CA ASP A 62 -16.98 -9.87 5.11
C ASP A 62 -18.39 -10.43 4.91
N ILE A 63 -18.57 -11.75 4.74
CA ILE A 63 -19.89 -12.39 4.63
C ILE A 63 -20.73 -12.05 5.86
N GLU A 64 -20.20 -12.21 7.08
CA GLU A 64 -20.92 -11.88 8.32
C GLU A 64 -21.34 -10.39 8.37
N SER A 65 -20.44 -9.50 7.94
CA SER A 65 -20.72 -8.06 7.87
C SER A 65 -21.81 -7.74 6.85
N LEU A 66 -21.74 -8.36 5.66
CA LEU A 66 -22.69 -8.18 4.57
C LEU A 66 -24.08 -8.68 4.93
N GLU A 67 -24.20 -9.84 5.54
CA GLU A 67 -25.48 -10.38 6.02
C GLU A 67 -26.21 -9.39 6.94
N LYS A 68 -25.48 -8.87 7.94
CA LYS A 68 -26.02 -7.88 8.89
C LYS A 68 -26.46 -6.57 8.19
N ARG A 69 -25.73 -6.13 7.15
CA ARG A 69 -26.01 -4.91 6.41
C ARG A 69 -27.20 -5.09 5.46
N LEU A 70 -27.24 -6.18 4.71
CA LEU A 70 -28.33 -6.50 3.77
C LEU A 70 -29.66 -6.74 4.50
N ASP A 71 -29.65 -7.37 5.69
CA ASP A 71 -30.86 -7.54 6.49
C ASP A 71 -31.39 -6.22 7.08
N LYS A 72 -30.51 -5.29 7.44
CA LYS A 72 -30.93 -3.94 7.84
C LYS A 72 -31.51 -3.16 6.67
N LYS A 73 -30.93 -3.30 5.47
CA LYS A 73 -31.38 -2.63 4.25
C LYS A 73 -32.80 -3.03 3.84
N LYS A 74 -33.21 -4.28 4.03
CA LYS A 74 -34.62 -4.70 3.77
C LYS A 74 -35.64 -3.86 4.54
N LYS A 75 -35.20 -3.14 5.60
CA LYS A 75 -36.03 -2.32 6.47
C LYS A 75 -35.96 -0.82 6.20
N VAL A 76 -34.87 -0.35 5.55
CA VAL A 76 -34.61 1.08 5.29
C VAL A 76 -34.02 1.23 3.90
N LYS A 77 -34.61 2.04 3.02
CA LYS A 77 -34.04 2.36 1.70
C LYS A 77 -32.75 3.16 1.88
N SER A 78 -31.72 2.79 1.14
CA SER A 78 -30.45 3.53 1.05
C SER A 78 -30.54 4.53 -0.10
N ASP A 79 -29.82 5.64 0.02
CA ASP A 79 -29.72 6.68 -1.02
C ASP A 79 -28.50 6.47 -1.94
N ASN A 80 -27.77 5.34 -1.83
CA ASN A 80 -26.56 5.05 -2.62
C ASN A 80 -26.70 3.71 -3.35
N ASP A 81 -27.19 3.77 -4.58
CA ASP A 81 -27.46 2.58 -5.41
C ASP A 81 -26.18 1.82 -5.77
N ASP A 82 -25.05 2.51 -6.02
CA ASP A 82 -23.76 1.86 -6.37
C ASP A 82 -23.20 1.06 -5.20
N LEU A 83 -23.23 1.63 -3.99
CA LEU A 83 -22.81 0.89 -2.79
C LEU A 83 -23.67 -0.34 -2.57
N ASP A 84 -24.97 -0.20 -2.78
CA ASP A 84 -25.91 -1.27 -2.59
C ASP A 84 -25.71 -2.41 -3.59
N SER A 85 -25.41 -2.07 -4.84
CA SER A 85 -25.07 -3.04 -5.88
C SER A 85 -23.79 -3.77 -5.52
N LEU A 86 -22.73 -3.04 -5.16
CA LEU A 86 -21.46 -3.62 -4.74
C LEU A 86 -21.65 -4.60 -3.57
N LEU A 87 -22.40 -4.22 -2.52
CA LEU A 87 -22.59 -5.08 -1.35
C LEU A 87 -23.37 -6.35 -1.66
N SER A 88 -24.36 -6.28 -2.55
CA SER A 88 -25.16 -7.43 -2.96
C SER A 88 -24.32 -8.39 -3.81
N GLU A 89 -23.61 -7.86 -4.80
CA GLU A 89 -22.75 -8.63 -5.69
C GLU A 89 -21.60 -9.29 -4.93
N ALA A 90 -20.92 -8.53 -4.06
CA ALA A 90 -19.85 -9.07 -3.21
C ALA A 90 -20.37 -10.22 -2.31
N TYR A 91 -21.57 -10.11 -1.75
CA TYR A 91 -22.15 -11.16 -0.94
C TYR A 91 -22.36 -12.45 -1.73
N ASP A 92 -22.95 -12.35 -2.93
CA ASP A 92 -23.24 -13.51 -3.77
C ASP A 92 -21.96 -14.23 -4.21
N ILE A 93 -20.92 -13.46 -4.58
CA ILE A 93 -19.63 -14.01 -5.00
C ILE A 93 -18.91 -14.70 -3.82
N LEU A 94 -18.79 -14.00 -2.67
CA LEU A 94 -18.11 -14.52 -1.49
C LEU A 94 -18.81 -15.77 -0.93
N LYS A 95 -20.12 -15.85 -1.01
CA LYS A 95 -20.90 -17.01 -0.58
C LYS A 95 -20.61 -18.26 -1.40
N ASN A 96 -20.22 -18.10 -2.67
CA ASN A 96 -19.77 -19.19 -3.52
C ASN A 96 -18.30 -19.58 -3.29
N GLY A 97 -17.58 -18.83 -2.44
CA GLY A 97 -16.17 -19.06 -2.13
C GLY A 97 -15.21 -18.40 -3.12
N ASP A 98 -15.71 -17.50 -3.98
CA ASP A 98 -14.92 -16.83 -5.00
C ASP A 98 -14.37 -15.48 -4.51
N SER A 99 -13.25 -15.04 -5.10
CA SER A 99 -12.64 -13.74 -4.80
C SER A 99 -13.41 -12.59 -5.44
N ILE A 100 -13.52 -11.48 -4.69
CA ILE A 100 -14.17 -10.25 -5.14
C ILE A 100 -13.18 -9.18 -5.64
N ASN A 101 -11.90 -9.50 -5.81
CA ASN A 101 -10.87 -8.51 -6.19
C ASN A 101 -11.19 -7.76 -7.48
N HIS A 102 -11.84 -8.42 -8.46
CA HIS A 102 -12.21 -7.79 -9.74
C HIS A 102 -13.21 -6.64 -9.57
N LEU A 103 -14.05 -6.64 -8.54
CA LEU A 103 -14.99 -5.55 -8.27
C LEU A 103 -14.30 -4.20 -8.01
N ARG A 104 -12.99 -4.19 -7.75
CA ARG A 104 -12.21 -2.95 -7.64
C ARG A 104 -12.11 -2.19 -8.96
N GLU A 105 -12.21 -2.88 -10.09
CA GLU A 105 -12.19 -2.28 -11.43
C GLU A 105 -13.58 -1.82 -11.87
N ASP A 106 -14.64 -2.42 -11.32
CA ASP A 106 -16.02 -2.18 -11.71
C ASP A 106 -16.66 -1.02 -10.95
N TYR A 107 -16.13 -0.66 -9.77
CA TYR A 107 -16.67 0.38 -8.90
C TYR A 107 -15.65 1.47 -8.59
N ASP A 108 -16.12 2.69 -8.37
CA ASP A 108 -15.27 3.83 -8.03
C ASP A 108 -14.61 3.68 -6.64
N GLU A 109 -13.42 4.28 -6.48
CA GLU A 109 -12.61 4.18 -5.25
C GLU A 109 -13.40 4.60 -3.99
N LYS A 110 -14.26 5.60 -4.09
CA LYS A 110 -15.05 6.09 -2.97
C LYS A 110 -16.05 5.03 -2.51
N THR A 111 -16.74 4.38 -3.43
CA THR A 111 -17.69 3.29 -3.17
C THR A 111 -16.96 2.09 -2.56
N ILE A 112 -15.81 1.69 -3.12
CA ILE A 112 -14.95 0.64 -2.55
C ILE A 112 -14.54 0.98 -1.12
N LYS A 113 -14.07 2.19 -0.87
CA LYS A 113 -13.64 2.62 0.48
C LYS A 113 -14.81 2.64 1.48
N ILE A 114 -15.97 3.14 1.08
CA ILE A 114 -17.18 3.17 1.93
C ILE A 114 -17.71 1.76 2.20
N SER A 115 -17.54 0.82 1.28
CA SER A 115 -17.94 -0.57 1.47
C SER A 115 -17.27 -1.19 2.69
N ASN A 116 -16.03 -0.79 2.98
CA ASN A 116 -15.20 -1.27 4.09
C ASN A 116 -15.08 -2.81 4.12
N LEU A 117 -15.06 -3.44 2.94
CA LEU A 117 -14.84 -4.88 2.79
C LEU A 117 -13.34 -5.18 2.89
N LEU A 118 -12.99 -6.16 3.72
CA LEU A 118 -11.61 -6.56 3.98
C LEU A 118 -10.98 -7.21 2.74
N SER A 119 -11.75 -8.03 2.03
CA SER A 119 -11.31 -8.75 0.85
C SER A 119 -11.09 -7.85 -0.37
N LEU A 120 -11.60 -6.59 -0.36
CA LEU A 120 -11.35 -5.59 -1.40
C LEU A 120 -10.12 -4.73 -1.12
N LYS A 121 -9.49 -4.83 0.05
CA LYS A 121 -8.28 -4.04 0.32
C LYS A 121 -7.12 -4.50 -0.54
N PRO A 122 -6.28 -3.57 -1.04
CA PRO A 122 -5.02 -3.92 -1.70
C PRO A 122 -4.19 -4.84 -0.82
N LYS A 123 -3.60 -5.88 -1.42
CA LYS A 123 -2.78 -6.86 -0.72
C LYS A 123 -1.39 -6.93 -1.31
N ILE A 124 -0.39 -7.07 -0.46
CA ILE A 124 1.00 -7.30 -0.83
C ILE A 124 1.46 -8.57 -0.14
N ILE A 125 1.93 -9.51 -0.89
CA ILE A 125 2.48 -10.76 -0.36
C ILE A 125 3.98 -10.56 -0.15
N VAL A 126 4.42 -10.66 1.09
CA VAL A 126 5.84 -10.56 1.45
C VAL A 126 6.35 -11.94 1.84
N CYS A 127 7.25 -12.47 1.03
CA CYS A 127 7.90 -13.76 1.25
C CYS A 127 9.19 -13.55 2.02
N ASN A 128 9.19 -13.87 3.31
CA ASN A 128 10.41 -13.89 4.12
C ASN A 128 11.18 -15.19 3.85
N THR A 129 12.35 -15.06 3.21
CA THR A 129 13.21 -16.16 2.79
C THR A 129 14.46 -16.24 3.65
N ASP A 130 15.22 -17.32 3.50
CA ASP A 130 16.62 -17.40 3.99
C ASP A 130 17.55 -16.49 3.16
N GLU A 131 18.77 -16.29 3.68
CA GLU A 131 19.78 -15.41 3.08
C GLU A 131 20.14 -15.81 1.64
N ASN A 132 20.20 -17.11 1.34
CA ASN A 132 20.60 -17.61 0.02
C ASN A 132 19.51 -17.44 -1.03
N SER A 133 18.27 -17.26 -0.61
CA SER A 133 17.09 -17.20 -1.46
C SER A 133 16.54 -15.79 -1.66
N VAL A 134 17.09 -14.76 -1.00
CA VAL A 134 16.55 -13.40 -1.01
C VAL A 134 16.60 -12.75 -2.39
N ALA A 135 17.61 -13.04 -3.19
CA ALA A 135 17.77 -12.49 -4.54
C ALA A 135 16.98 -13.26 -5.61
N SER A 136 16.97 -14.61 -5.54
CA SER A 136 16.44 -15.47 -6.61
C SER A 136 15.14 -16.20 -6.26
N GLY A 137 14.74 -16.17 -4.98
CA GLY A 137 13.64 -16.97 -4.46
C GLY A 137 14.00 -18.45 -4.28
N ASN A 138 13.03 -19.22 -3.82
CA ASN A 138 13.09 -20.67 -3.63
C ASN A 138 11.79 -21.34 -4.07
N ASP A 139 11.62 -22.63 -3.79
CA ASP A 139 10.44 -23.37 -4.22
C ASP A 139 9.15 -22.87 -3.52
N TYR A 140 9.23 -22.39 -2.28
CA TYR A 140 8.10 -21.75 -1.60
C TYR A 140 7.63 -20.49 -2.35
N THR A 141 8.55 -19.62 -2.72
CA THR A 141 8.23 -18.37 -3.44
C THR A 141 7.73 -18.64 -4.86
N LYS A 142 8.25 -19.67 -5.54
CA LYS A 142 7.75 -20.11 -6.85
C LYS A 142 6.31 -20.60 -6.77
N ASN A 143 5.97 -21.42 -5.76
CA ASN A 143 4.61 -21.91 -5.56
C ASN A 143 3.62 -20.77 -5.31
N ILE A 144 4.01 -19.77 -4.51
CA ILE A 144 3.20 -18.57 -4.28
C ILE A 144 3.00 -17.81 -5.60
N SER A 145 4.07 -17.53 -6.36
CA SER A 145 4.00 -16.80 -7.62
C SER A 145 3.17 -17.51 -8.68
N GLN A 146 3.17 -18.83 -8.70
CA GLN A 146 2.35 -19.62 -9.62
C GLN A 146 0.85 -19.55 -9.28
N LYS A 147 0.53 -19.52 -7.99
CA LYS A 147 -0.85 -19.52 -7.52
C LYS A 147 -1.48 -18.12 -7.49
N PHE A 148 -0.72 -17.13 -7.06
CA PHE A 148 -1.16 -15.74 -6.88
C PHE A 148 -0.55 -14.82 -7.93
N LYS A 149 -0.78 -15.13 -9.22
CA LYS A 149 -0.14 -14.45 -10.38
C LYS A 149 -0.48 -12.96 -10.49
N ASN A 150 -1.61 -12.54 -9.95
CA ASN A 150 -2.12 -11.17 -10.06
C ASN A 150 -1.81 -10.33 -8.82
N GLU A 151 -1.16 -10.91 -7.81
CA GLU A 151 -0.83 -10.21 -6.58
C GLU A 151 0.61 -9.67 -6.62
N GLU A 152 0.86 -8.56 -5.97
CA GLU A 152 2.20 -8.00 -5.82
C GLU A 152 2.98 -8.83 -4.79
N ILE A 153 4.13 -9.38 -5.21
CA ILE A 153 4.95 -10.28 -4.38
C ILE A 153 6.32 -9.64 -4.17
N VAL A 154 6.71 -9.49 -2.90
CA VAL A 154 8.00 -8.94 -2.50
C VAL A 154 8.79 -10.01 -1.75
N LEU A 155 10.04 -10.25 -2.17
CA LEU A 155 10.96 -11.13 -1.47
C LEU A 155 11.77 -10.31 -0.46
N ILE A 156 11.87 -10.76 0.77
CA ILE A 156 12.73 -10.17 1.80
C ILE A 156 13.48 -11.28 2.53
N SER A 157 14.56 -10.92 3.19
CA SER A 157 15.12 -11.72 4.29
C SER A 157 15.23 -10.82 5.52
N ALA A 158 14.47 -11.11 6.56
CA ALA A 158 14.48 -10.31 7.78
C ALA A 158 15.89 -10.30 8.44
N GLU A 159 16.66 -11.35 8.27
CA GLU A 159 18.03 -11.46 8.77
C GLU A 159 18.98 -10.54 7.99
N ILE A 160 18.90 -10.54 6.66
CA ILE A 160 19.64 -9.61 5.79
C ILE A 160 19.28 -8.15 6.09
N GLU A 161 18.00 -7.84 6.24
CA GLU A 161 17.54 -6.48 6.58
C GLU A 161 18.13 -6.02 7.92
N GLN A 162 18.21 -6.91 8.91
CA GLN A 162 18.84 -6.59 10.19
C GLN A 162 20.33 -6.31 10.01
N GLN A 163 21.06 -7.16 9.28
CA GLN A 163 22.49 -6.97 9.03
C GLN A 163 22.77 -5.65 8.30
N ILE A 164 21.98 -5.32 7.27
CA ILE A 164 22.10 -4.05 6.53
C ILE A 164 21.92 -2.85 7.46
N ASN A 165 20.95 -2.90 8.37
CA ASN A 165 20.67 -1.81 9.31
C ASN A 165 21.78 -1.59 10.36
N GLU A 166 22.64 -2.57 10.60
CA GLU A 166 23.77 -2.48 11.52
C GLU A 166 25.02 -1.90 10.84
N LEU A 167 25.05 -1.82 9.50
CA LEU A 167 26.17 -1.32 8.71
C LEU A 167 26.03 0.19 8.43
N ASN A 168 27.16 0.83 8.19
CA ASN A 168 27.14 2.19 7.62
C ASN A 168 26.77 2.15 6.14
N SER A 169 26.46 3.28 5.54
CA SER A 169 25.91 3.38 4.18
C SER A 169 26.83 2.86 3.07
N VAL A 170 28.16 2.83 3.28
CA VAL A 170 29.13 2.34 2.31
C VAL A 170 29.17 0.82 2.37
N ASP A 171 29.40 0.28 3.57
CA ASP A 171 29.48 -1.16 3.80
C ASP A 171 28.14 -1.86 3.47
N ALA A 172 27.02 -1.22 3.77
CA ALA A 172 25.68 -1.71 3.40
C ALA A 172 25.51 -1.88 1.89
N LYS A 173 26.03 -0.93 1.08
CA LYS A 173 25.99 -1.05 -0.39
C LYS A 173 26.88 -2.15 -0.91
N GLU A 174 28.08 -2.29 -0.36
CA GLU A 174 29.00 -3.36 -0.72
C GLU A 174 28.39 -4.73 -0.39
N PHE A 175 27.89 -4.89 0.82
CA PHE A 175 27.22 -6.11 1.25
C PHE A 175 26.03 -6.48 0.37
N MET A 176 25.14 -5.53 0.06
CA MET A 176 24.01 -5.78 -0.86
C MET A 176 24.47 -6.22 -2.24
N ASN A 177 25.52 -5.60 -2.79
CA ASN A 177 26.06 -5.99 -4.09
C ASN A 177 26.65 -7.41 -4.07
N GLU A 178 27.33 -7.81 -3.00
CA GLU A 178 27.89 -9.16 -2.84
C GLU A 178 26.80 -10.25 -2.85
N ILE A 179 25.63 -9.96 -2.26
CA ILE A 179 24.50 -10.89 -2.23
C ILE A 179 23.52 -10.71 -3.42
N GLY A 180 23.87 -9.84 -4.38
CA GLY A 180 23.11 -9.63 -5.61
C GLY A 180 21.84 -8.78 -5.44
N LEU A 181 21.78 -7.94 -4.41
CA LEU A 181 20.69 -7.00 -4.19
C LEU A 181 21.08 -5.58 -4.63
N THR A 182 20.18 -4.91 -5.33
CA THR A 182 20.32 -3.51 -5.74
C THR A 182 19.65 -2.53 -4.77
N GLU A 183 18.71 -3.01 -3.98
CA GLU A 183 17.96 -2.26 -2.98
C GLU A 183 17.50 -3.19 -1.85
N THR A 184 17.17 -2.61 -0.70
CA THR A 184 16.70 -3.37 0.47
C THR A 184 15.31 -3.97 0.22
N GLY A 185 14.94 -5.02 0.96
CA GLY A 185 13.59 -5.57 0.95
C GLY A 185 12.57 -4.55 1.48
N LEU A 186 12.97 -3.72 2.44
CA LEU A 186 12.14 -2.63 2.95
C LEU A 186 11.85 -1.59 1.86
N ASP A 187 12.85 -1.17 1.07
CA ASP A 187 12.63 -0.23 -0.05
C ASP A 187 11.65 -0.81 -1.08
N ARG A 188 11.81 -2.10 -1.42
CA ARG A 188 10.88 -2.81 -2.32
C ARG A 188 9.48 -2.84 -1.75
N LEU A 189 9.32 -3.14 -0.46
CA LEU A 189 8.01 -3.14 0.19
C LEU A 189 7.36 -1.76 0.19
N ILE A 190 8.12 -0.70 0.47
CA ILE A 190 7.63 0.68 0.41
C ILE A 190 7.15 1.02 -1.00
N LYS A 191 7.95 0.76 -2.03
CA LYS A 191 7.59 1.00 -3.44
C LYS A 191 6.33 0.22 -3.84
N SER A 192 6.26 -1.07 -3.49
CA SER A 192 5.08 -1.90 -3.75
C SER A 192 3.84 -1.38 -3.03
N SER A 193 3.99 -0.87 -1.80
CA SER A 193 2.89 -0.28 -1.04
C SER A 193 2.36 1.00 -1.69
N TYR A 194 3.27 1.88 -2.13
CA TYR A 194 2.90 3.09 -2.86
C TYR A 194 2.18 2.76 -4.17
N LYS A 195 2.71 1.83 -4.95
CA LYS A 195 2.10 1.36 -6.19
C LYS A 195 0.71 0.76 -5.96
N SER A 196 0.55 -0.14 -4.98
CA SER A 196 -0.73 -0.79 -4.67
C SER A 196 -1.79 0.17 -4.15
N LEU A 197 -1.38 1.27 -3.54
CA LEU A 197 -2.24 2.34 -3.05
C LEU A 197 -2.36 3.50 -4.05
N GLU A 198 -1.73 3.41 -5.22
CA GLU A 198 -1.71 4.48 -6.23
C GLU A 198 -1.28 5.83 -5.63
N LEU A 199 -0.16 5.82 -4.91
CA LEU A 199 0.36 6.99 -4.22
C LEU A 199 1.61 7.52 -4.92
N CYS A 200 1.76 8.84 -4.92
CA CYS A 200 3.00 9.51 -5.28
C CYS A 200 3.40 10.53 -4.22
N THR A 201 4.66 10.93 -4.23
CA THR A 201 5.22 11.90 -3.30
C THR A 201 5.58 13.18 -4.03
N TYR A 202 5.15 14.31 -3.50
CA TYR A 202 5.66 15.62 -3.89
C TYR A 202 6.30 16.33 -2.69
N PHE A 203 7.10 17.33 -2.96
CA PHE A 203 7.83 18.08 -1.95
C PHE A 203 7.37 19.54 -1.90
N THR A 204 7.45 20.11 -0.72
CA THR A 204 7.48 21.57 -0.55
C THR A 204 8.84 21.95 0.02
N ALA A 205 9.49 22.93 -0.58
CA ALA A 205 10.77 23.43 -0.11
C ALA A 205 10.66 24.94 0.13
N GLY A 206 11.08 25.39 1.30
CA GLY A 206 11.07 26.79 1.70
C GLY A 206 12.20 27.06 2.69
N PRO A 207 12.44 28.35 3.03
CA PRO A 207 13.54 28.73 3.93
C PRO A 207 13.43 28.13 5.36
N GLN A 208 12.21 27.79 5.77
CA GLN A 208 11.94 27.31 7.12
C GLN A 208 11.82 25.78 7.19
N GLU A 209 11.27 25.14 6.14
CA GLU A 209 10.98 23.72 6.15
C GLU A 209 11.04 23.14 4.72
N THR A 210 11.58 21.91 4.63
CA THR A 210 11.43 21.05 3.47
C THR A 210 10.65 19.82 3.90
N LYS A 211 9.57 19.49 3.19
CA LYS A 211 8.68 18.40 3.59
C LYS A 211 8.19 17.58 2.39
N ALA A 212 8.13 16.27 2.59
CA ALA A 212 7.50 15.34 1.67
C ALA A 212 6.01 15.17 2.01
N TRP A 213 5.17 15.14 0.99
CA TRP A 213 3.74 14.97 1.09
C TRP A 213 3.30 13.82 0.20
N THR A 214 2.45 12.96 0.71
CA THR A 214 1.90 11.84 -0.05
C THR A 214 0.52 12.20 -0.59
N VAL A 215 0.29 11.93 -1.87
CA VAL A 215 -0.99 12.19 -2.53
C VAL A 215 -1.32 11.02 -3.47
N LYS A 216 -2.58 10.85 -3.82
CA LYS A 216 -2.98 9.87 -4.85
C LYS A 216 -2.40 10.26 -6.20
N GLU A 217 -1.97 9.27 -6.97
CA GLU A 217 -1.59 9.47 -8.37
C GLU A 217 -2.73 10.15 -9.13
N ASN A 218 -2.38 10.88 -10.18
CA ASN A 218 -3.32 11.67 -10.99
C ASN A 218 -4.08 12.77 -10.23
N SER A 219 -3.66 13.11 -9.01
CA SER A 219 -4.23 14.24 -8.27
C SER A 219 -3.89 15.58 -8.90
N LYS A 220 -4.90 16.45 -9.03
CA LYS A 220 -4.70 17.84 -9.45
C LYS A 220 -4.03 18.67 -8.34
N ALA A 221 -3.31 19.71 -8.73
CA ALA A 221 -2.58 20.60 -7.81
C ALA A 221 -3.44 21.16 -6.64
N PRO A 222 -4.72 21.54 -6.80
CA PRO A 222 -5.55 21.91 -5.66
C PRO A 222 -5.78 20.78 -4.66
N ASN A 223 -5.90 19.51 -5.13
CA ASN A 223 -6.06 18.36 -4.24
C ASN A 223 -4.76 18.10 -3.46
N ALA A 224 -3.61 18.21 -4.11
CA ALA A 224 -2.32 18.14 -3.43
C ALA A 224 -2.18 19.26 -2.38
N ALA A 225 -2.53 20.49 -2.70
CA ALA A 225 -2.58 21.57 -1.72
C ALA A 225 -3.51 21.26 -0.53
N GLY A 226 -4.62 20.55 -0.79
CA GLY A 226 -5.58 20.10 0.22
C GLY A 226 -5.01 19.09 1.22
N VAL A 227 -4.01 18.29 0.82
CA VAL A 227 -3.29 17.38 1.72
C VAL A 227 -2.51 18.14 2.79
N ILE A 228 -2.00 19.33 2.47
CA ILE A 228 -1.31 20.21 3.43
C ILE A 228 -2.33 20.82 4.39
N HIS A 229 -3.37 21.46 3.85
CA HIS A 229 -4.47 22.04 4.61
C HIS A 229 -5.70 22.26 3.72
N SER A 230 -6.90 22.03 4.27
CA SER A 230 -8.16 22.19 3.51
C SER A 230 -8.37 23.60 2.92
N ASP A 231 -7.86 24.63 3.59
CA ASP A 231 -7.94 26.01 3.10
C ASP A 231 -7.01 26.25 1.92
N PHE A 232 -5.92 25.50 1.79
CA PHE A 232 -5.00 25.59 0.65
C PHE A 232 -5.68 25.06 -0.62
N GLN A 233 -6.51 24.04 -0.50
CA GLN A 233 -7.33 23.55 -1.63
C GLN A 233 -8.31 24.62 -2.11
N LYS A 234 -9.02 25.27 -1.18
CA LYS A 234 -10.00 26.32 -1.48
C LYS A 234 -9.36 27.59 -2.05
N GLY A 235 -8.24 27.99 -1.44
CA GLY A 235 -7.52 29.21 -1.80
C GLY A 235 -6.50 29.04 -2.93
N PHE A 236 -6.41 27.86 -3.58
CA PHE A 236 -5.42 27.60 -4.61
C PHE A 236 -5.56 28.52 -5.81
N ILE A 237 -4.47 29.20 -6.19
CA ILE A 237 -4.37 30.04 -7.39
C ILE A 237 -3.51 29.34 -8.46
N LYS A 238 -2.25 29.06 -8.13
CA LYS A 238 -1.25 28.45 -9.00
C LYS A 238 -0.20 27.71 -8.16
N ALA A 239 0.57 26.85 -8.83
CA ALA A 239 1.78 26.27 -8.28
C ALA A 239 2.98 26.61 -9.14
N GLU A 240 4.10 26.94 -8.54
CA GLU A 240 5.41 26.90 -9.19
C GLU A 240 5.96 25.50 -9.00
N VAL A 241 6.33 24.83 -10.09
CA VAL A 241 6.66 23.41 -10.12
C VAL A 241 8.05 23.22 -10.70
N ILE A 242 8.88 22.48 -9.99
CA ILE A 242 10.21 22.04 -10.44
C ILE A 242 10.26 20.52 -10.28
N SER A 243 10.79 19.78 -11.25
CA SER A 243 11.04 18.36 -11.07
C SER A 243 12.21 18.12 -10.09
N TYR A 244 12.15 17.02 -9.33
CA TYR A 244 13.25 16.68 -8.41
C TYR A 244 14.62 16.62 -9.11
N GLN A 245 14.67 16.04 -10.31
CA GLN A 245 15.91 15.93 -11.07
C GLN A 245 16.44 17.31 -11.48
N ASP A 246 15.59 18.20 -12.04
CA ASP A 246 16.02 19.56 -12.37
C ASP A 246 16.51 20.32 -11.12
N TYR A 247 15.84 20.13 -9.97
CA TYR A 247 16.24 20.78 -8.72
C TYR A 247 17.66 20.39 -8.29
N LEU A 248 18.03 19.12 -8.46
CA LEU A 248 19.39 18.64 -8.17
C LEU A 248 20.40 19.14 -9.22
N ASP A 249 20.08 19.03 -10.51
CA ASP A 249 20.98 19.35 -11.61
C ASP A 249 21.33 20.84 -11.64
N PHE A 250 20.39 21.72 -11.25
CA PHE A 250 20.56 23.17 -11.26
C PHE A 250 20.78 23.77 -9.85
N ASN A 251 21.10 22.96 -8.84
CA ASN A 251 21.41 23.39 -7.48
C ASN A 251 20.31 24.25 -6.81
N GLY A 252 19.05 23.84 -6.97
CA GLY A 252 17.92 24.42 -6.28
C GLY A 252 17.06 25.37 -7.10
N GLU A 253 16.13 26.05 -6.43
CA GLU A 253 15.09 26.87 -7.07
C GLU A 253 15.64 28.00 -7.93
N SER A 254 16.66 28.73 -7.44
CA SER A 254 17.25 29.85 -8.19
C SER A 254 17.87 29.38 -9.51
N GLY A 255 18.68 28.31 -9.47
CA GLY A 255 19.27 27.73 -10.66
C GLY A 255 18.22 27.23 -11.65
N CYS A 256 17.14 26.60 -11.16
CA CYS A 256 16.04 26.17 -12.01
C CYS A 256 15.31 27.35 -12.66
N ARG A 257 15.13 28.46 -11.93
CA ARG A 257 14.50 29.69 -12.45
C ARG A 257 15.33 30.31 -13.55
N ASP A 258 16.64 30.47 -13.34
CA ASP A 258 17.58 31.05 -14.29
C ASP A 258 17.70 30.23 -15.59
N ASN A 259 17.50 28.91 -15.51
CA ASN A 259 17.55 27.98 -16.63
C ASN A 259 16.17 27.63 -17.22
N GLY A 260 15.10 28.33 -16.82
CA GLY A 260 13.74 28.13 -17.35
C GLY A 260 13.11 26.77 -17.01
N LYS A 261 13.55 26.13 -15.90
CA LYS A 261 13.04 24.84 -15.42
C LYS A 261 11.90 24.99 -14.42
N LEU A 262 11.69 26.18 -13.89
CA LEU A 262 10.55 26.50 -13.04
C LEU A 262 9.32 26.74 -13.92
N ARG A 263 8.30 25.93 -13.77
CA ARG A 263 7.03 26.00 -14.50
C ARG A 263 5.95 26.62 -13.60
N ILE A 264 5.06 27.39 -14.19
CA ILE A 264 3.88 27.93 -13.50
C ILE A 264 2.67 27.15 -13.99
N GLU A 265 2.02 26.44 -13.08
CA GLU A 265 0.93 25.52 -13.36
C GLU A 265 -0.37 25.95 -12.66
N GLY A 266 -1.49 25.71 -13.36
CA GLY A 266 -2.83 26.06 -12.87
C GLY A 266 -3.54 24.90 -12.14
N LYS A 267 -4.84 25.08 -11.96
CA LYS A 267 -5.70 24.13 -11.22
C LYS A 267 -5.81 22.75 -11.85
N ASP A 268 -5.59 22.61 -13.15
CA ASP A 268 -5.72 21.35 -13.88
C ASP A 268 -4.40 20.58 -13.97
N TYR A 269 -3.32 21.10 -13.39
CA TYR A 269 -2.04 20.41 -13.36
C TYR A 269 -2.15 19.13 -12.53
N ILE A 270 -1.71 18.02 -13.12
CA ILE A 270 -1.59 16.73 -12.45
C ILE A 270 -0.21 16.63 -11.83
N VAL A 271 -0.16 16.53 -10.51
CA VAL A 271 1.09 16.41 -9.73
C VAL A 271 1.77 15.09 -10.05
N LYS A 272 3.08 15.14 -10.29
CA LYS A 272 3.92 13.98 -10.58
C LYS A 272 4.77 13.62 -9.38
N ASP A 273 5.16 12.35 -9.31
CA ASP A 273 6.10 11.89 -8.31
C ASP A 273 7.42 12.65 -8.39
N GLY A 274 7.91 13.14 -7.26
CA GLY A 274 9.13 13.95 -7.17
C GLY A 274 8.96 15.43 -7.53
N ASP A 275 7.77 15.94 -7.84
CA ASP A 275 7.56 17.38 -8.04
C ASP A 275 7.87 18.17 -6.76
N ILE A 276 8.56 19.29 -6.91
CA ILE A 276 8.76 20.28 -5.85
C ILE A 276 7.80 21.44 -6.13
N LEU A 277 6.86 21.67 -5.20
CA LEU A 277 5.77 22.62 -5.36
C LEU A 277 5.93 23.83 -4.43
N HIS A 278 5.84 25.02 -5.00
CA HIS A 278 5.61 26.25 -4.25
C HIS A 278 4.20 26.78 -4.55
N LEU A 279 3.32 26.73 -3.55
CA LEU A 279 1.89 27.02 -3.71
C LEU A 279 1.59 28.50 -3.51
N SER A 280 0.90 29.12 -4.47
CA SER A 280 0.36 30.46 -4.35
C SER A 280 -1.13 30.37 -4.02
N LEU A 281 -1.50 31.00 -2.91
CA LEU A 281 -2.84 30.93 -2.34
C LEU A 281 -3.46 32.34 -2.26
N ILE A 282 -4.78 32.41 -2.33
CA ILE A 282 -5.51 33.62 -1.91
C ILE A 282 -5.31 33.75 -0.39
N HIS A 283 -4.93 34.92 0.08
CA HIS A 283 -4.96 35.21 1.52
C HIS A 283 -6.42 35.11 1.99
N ILE A 284 -6.71 34.08 2.77
CA ILE A 284 -8.00 33.89 3.45
C ILE A 284 -7.89 34.57 4.81
#